data_4b63cbc1817f2b71de58564ce8442f7f
#
_entry.id   4b63cbc1817f2b71de58564ce8442f7f
#
_cell.length_a   1.000
_cell.length_b   1.000
_cell.length_c   1.000
_cell.angle_alpha   90.00
_cell.angle_beta   90.00
_cell.angle_gamma   90.00
#
_symmetry.space_group_name_H-M   'P 1'
#
loop_
_entity.id
_entity.type
_entity.pdbx_description
1 polymer ?
#
loop_
_entity_poly.entity_id
_entity_poly.type
_entity_poly.pdbx_seq_one_letter_code
_entity_poly.pdbx_strand_id
1 'polypeptide(L)'
;MPCFLAGESAAEAAAAFCNAPLFKTSHQVGHILAALYSAGKPELINEPFIAFHVSGGTTEAVLVTPDDYEIIKAQIVSESTDLKAGQAIDRTGVLLGLDFPCGPALEKLSNESNENFKIKPTMLGVNCSLSGVENKVKNMISDNRTPCDVAKFALCSVAEALSAMAEAVIEKYGDMPIVFAGGVSGNKMIADMLSDRYGAFFAKPEFSSDNAAGIAIYAYLKSLIQ
;
A
#
# COMPACT_ATOMS: atom_id res chain seq x y z
N MET A 1 -20.77 -3.64 -9.18
CA MET A 1 -21.38 -4.89 -9.73
C MET A 1 -21.57 -4.86 -11.25
N PRO A 2 -22.32 -3.95 -11.92
CA PRO A 2 -22.52 -4.03 -13.39
C PRO A 2 -21.23 -3.98 -14.21
N CYS A 3 -20.23 -3.16 -13.79
CA CYS A 3 -18.95 -3.03 -14.49
C CYS A 3 -18.13 -4.33 -14.48
N PHE A 4 -18.14 -5.07 -13.35
CA PHE A 4 -17.43 -6.35 -13.28
C PHE A 4 -18.05 -7.40 -14.18
N LEU A 5 -19.40 -7.49 -14.22
CA LEU A 5 -20.12 -8.41 -15.10
C LEU A 5 -19.87 -8.08 -16.58
N ALA A 6 -19.84 -6.80 -16.94
CA ALA A 6 -19.55 -6.38 -18.31
C ALA A 6 -18.11 -6.74 -18.70
N GLY A 7 -17.15 -6.54 -17.81
CA GLY A 7 -15.75 -6.93 -18.03
C GLY A 7 -15.58 -8.44 -18.17
N GLU A 8 -16.22 -9.22 -17.29
CA GLU A 8 -16.21 -10.68 -17.36
C GLU A 8 -16.80 -11.19 -18.69
N SER A 9 -18.00 -10.71 -19.05
CA SER A 9 -18.66 -11.10 -20.31
C SER A 9 -17.82 -10.75 -21.55
N ALA A 10 -17.16 -9.58 -21.55
CA ALA A 10 -16.27 -9.19 -22.63
C ALA A 10 -15.04 -10.10 -22.73
N ALA A 11 -14.44 -10.45 -21.58
CA ALA A 11 -13.30 -11.36 -21.54
C ALA A 11 -13.68 -12.78 -21.99
N GLU A 12 -14.83 -13.30 -21.56
CA GLU A 12 -15.35 -14.60 -21.97
C GLU A 12 -15.62 -14.65 -23.50
N ALA A 13 -16.24 -13.60 -24.05
CA ALA A 13 -16.49 -13.51 -25.49
C ALA A 13 -15.18 -13.45 -26.29
N ALA A 14 -14.20 -12.67 -25.83
CA ALA A 14 -12.89 -12.58 -26.48
C ALA A 14 -12.13 -13.92 -26.42
N ALA A 15 -12.12 -14.58 -25.29
CA ALA A 15 -11.49 -15.89 -25.12
C ALA A 15 -12.12 -16.94 -26.02
N ALA A 16 -13.45 -16.99 -26.08
CA ALA A 16 -14.20 -17.90 -26.97
C ALA A 16 -13.90 -17.61 -28.45
N PHE A 17 -13.89 -16.34 -28.86
CA PHE A 17 -13.58 -15.95 -30.24
C PHE A 17 -12.16 -16.32 -30.65
N CYS A 18 -11.19 -16.13 -29.76
CA CYS A 18 -9.77 -16.44 -29.99
C CYS A 18 -9.41 -17.90 -29.75
N ASN A 19 -10.35 -18.73 -29.27
CA ASN A 19 -10.10 -20.09 -28.77
C ASN A 19 -8.94 -20.14 -27.76
N ALA A 20 -8.93 -19.16 -26.85
CA ALA A 20 -7.90 -18.99 -25.82
C ALA A 20 -8.44 -19.37 -24.43
N PRO A 21 -7.60 -19.89 -23.51
CA PRO A 21 -8.01 -20.14 -22.15
C PRO A 21 -8.32 -18.83 -21.42
N LEU A 22 -9.31 -18.86 -20.53
CA LEU A 22 -9.65 -17.75 -19.65
C LEU A 22 -9.28 -18.10 -18.20
N PHE A 23 -8.41 -17.29 -17.59
CA PHE A 23 -8.01 -17.45 -16.21
C PHE A 23 -8.67 -16.38 -15.34
N LYS A 24 -9.32 -16.81 -14.25
CA LYS A 24 -9.91 -15.91 -13.26
C LYS A 24 -8.98 -15.78 -12.06
N THR A 25 -8.85 -14.55 -11.54
CA THR A 25 -8.07 -14.27 -10.32
C THR A 25 -8.71 -13.13 -9.54
N SER A 26 -8.23 -12.87 -8.31
CA SER A 26 -8.70 -11.76 -7.51
C SER A 26 -8.03 -10.44 -7.89
N HIS A 27 -8.73 -9.34 -7.63
CA HIS A 27 -8.20 -7.98 -7.77
C HIS A 27 -6.91 -7.78 -6.95
N GLN A 28 -6.88 -8.32 -5.73
CA GLN A 28 -5.74 -8.26 -4.83
C GLN A 28 -4.49 -8.95 -5.41
N VAL A 29 -4.65 -10.15 -6.00
CA VAL A 29 -3.56 -10.86 -6.68
C VAL A 29 -3.02 -10.04 -7.84
N GLY A 30 -3.90 -9.38 -8.62
CA GLY A 30 -3.48 -8.46 -9.68
C GLY A 30 -2.60 -7.33 -9.17
N HIS A 31 -2.99 -6.66 -8.09
CA HIS A 31 -2.16 -5.60 -7.47
C HIS A 31 -0.80 -6.11 -6.97
N ILE A 32 -0.79 -7.27 -6.32
CA ILE A 32 0.44 -7.87 -5.80
C ILE A 32 1.42 -8.18 -6.95
N LEU A 33 0.96 -8.84 -8.01
CA LEU A 33 1.81 -9.18 -9.15
C LEU A 33 2.31 -7.94 -9.91
N ALA A 34 1.48 -6.91 -10.07
CA ALA A 34 1.90 -5.64 -10.63
C ALA A 34 2.97 -4.96 -9.77
N ALA A 35 2.81 -5.00 -8.43
CA ALA A 35 3.78 -4.46 -7.49
C ALA A 35 5.13 -5.18 -7.58
N LEU A 36 5.15 -6.51 -7.56
CA LEU A 36 6.37 -7.31 -7.70
C LEU A 36 7.11 -7.01 -9.00
N TYR A 37 6.36 -6.99 -10.12
CA TYR A 37 6.94 -6.70 -11.43
C TYR A 37 7.60 -5.31 -11.45
N SER A 38 6.87 -4.29 -10.97
CA SER A 38 7.37 -2.91 -10.99
C SER A 38 8.51 -2.65 -10.01
N ALA A 39 8.55 -3.38 -8.88
CA ALA A 39 9.63 -3.37 -7.92
C ALA A 39 10.88 -4.14 -8.40
N GLY A 40 10.79 -4.85 -9.54
CA GLY A 40 11.88 -5.69 -10.07
C GLY A 40 12.15 -6.93 -9.23
N LYS A 41 11.11 -7.47 -8.57
CA LYS A 41 11.17 -8.63 -7.67
C LYS A 41 10.20 -9.75 -8.04
N PRO A 42 10.09 -10.13 -9.34
CA PRO A 42 9.16 -11.19 -9.74
C PRO A 42 9.50 -12.56 -9.14
N GLU A 43 10.74 -12.79 -8.71
CA GLU A 43 11.19 -14.02 -8.07
C GLU A 43 10.50 -14.31 -6.73
N LEU A 44 9.97 -13.27 -6.04
CA LEU A 44 9.29 -13.42 -4.75
C LEU A 44 7.99 -14.24 -4.84
N ILE A 45 7.46 -14.49 -6.05
CA ILE A 45 6.32 -15.43 -6.20
C ILE A 45 6.65 -16.86 -5.74
N ASN A 46 7.92 -17.21 -5.60
CA ASN A 46 8.38 -18.55 -5.23
C ASN A 46 8.66 -18.71 -3.72
N GLU A 47 8.50 -17.67 -2.92
CA GLU A 47 8.74 -17.70 -1.48
C GLU A 47 7.70 -16.83 -0.73
N PRO A 48 7.47 -17.07 0.57
CA PRO A 48 6.58 -16.21 1.36
C PRO A 48 7.13 -14.79 1.48
N PHE A 49 6.26 -13.79 1.38
CA PHE A 49 6.57 -12.37 1.58
C PHE A 49 5.36 -11.60 2.10
N ILE A 50 5.57 -10.38 2.58
CA ILE A 50 4.52 -9.46 3.00
C ILE A 50 4.33 -8.38 1.93
N ALA A 51 3.10 -8.25 1.42
CA ALA A 51 2.71 -7.15 0.56
C ALA A 51 1.91 -6.11 1.36
N PHE A 52 2.39 -4.88 1.43
CA PHE A 52 1.63 -3.74 1.94
C PHE A 52 0.90 -3.04 0.81
N HIS A 53 -0.40 -2.88 0.94
CA HIS A 53 -1.20 -2.02 0.06
C HIS A 53 -1.62 -0.78 0.85
N VAL A 54 -1.06 0.38 0.50
CA VAL A 54 -1.23 1.64 1.25
C VAL A 54 -1.70 2.76 0.33
N SER A 55 -2.97 3.10 0.44
CA SER A 55 -3.64 4.07 -0.43
C SER A 55 -4.64 4.94 0.34
N GLY A 56 -5.43 5.75 -0.36
CA GLY A 56 -6.58 6.46 0.20
C GLY A 56 -7.72 5.55 0.66
N GLY A 57 -7.86 4.37 0.05
CA GLY A 57 -8.93 3.42 0.37
C GLY A 57 -8.47 2.23 1.23
N THR A 58 -7.17 1.95 1.24
CA THR A 58 -6.62 0.72 1.83
C THR A 58 -5.37 1.02 2.65
N THR A 59 -5.22 0.34 3.78
CA THR A 59 -3.98 0.27 4.56
C THR A 59 -3.96 -1.09 5.20
N GLU A 60 -3.30 -2.03 4.55
CA GLU A 60 -3.27 -3.45 4.94
C GLU A 60 -1.92 -4.08 4.64
N ALA A 61 -1.57 -5.11 5.43
CA ALA A 61 -0.49 -6.03 5.17
C ALA A 61 -1.08 -7.39 4.82
N VAL A 62 -0.59 -7.98 3.76
CA VAL A 62 -1.04 -9.24 3.18
C VAL A 62 0.12 -10.23 3.22
N LEU A 63 -0.06 -11.35 3.89
CA LEU A 63 0.84 -12.48 3.78
C LEU A 63 0.58 -13.17 2.44
N VAL A 64 1.60 -13.25 1.63
CA VAL A 64 1.58 -13.90 0.32
C VAL A 64 2.42 -15.17 0.39
N THR A 65 1.85 -16.27 -0.08
CA THR A 65 2.55 -17.55 -0.15
C THR A 65 2.45 -18.13 -1.55
N PRO A 66 3.47 -18.84 -2.05
CA PRO A 66 3.38 -19.59 -3.30
C PRO A 66 2.23 -20.58 -3.28
N ASP A 67 1.63 -20.82 -4.44
CA ASP A 67 0.59 -21.82 -4.62
C ASP A 67 0.69 -22.48 -6.00
N ASP A 68 0.66 -23.81 -6.03
CA ASP A 68 0.84 -24.59 -7.27
C ASP A 68 -0.30 -24.40 -8.28
N TYR A 69 -1.50 -24.00 -7.79
CA TYR A 69 -2.68 -23.81 -8.64
C TYR A 69 -2.96 -22.33 -8.92
N GLU A 70 -2.86 -21.47 -7.90
CA GLU A 70 -3.23 -20.05 -8.02
C GLU A 70 -2.02 -19.10 -8.15
N ILE A 71 -0.83 -19.65 -8.42
CA ILE A 71 0.45 -18.95 -8.44
C ILE A 71 0.83 -18.44 -7.06
N ILE A 72 -0.04 -17.64 -6.44
CA ILE A 72 0.10 -17.11 -5.09
C ILE A 72 -1.25 -17.13 -4.36
N LYS A 73 -1.20 -17.36 -3.05
CA LYS A 73 -2.30 -17.10 -2.11
C LYS A 73 -2.02 -15.85 -1.32
N ALA A 74 -3.04 -15.05 -1.10
CA ALA A 74 -2.98 -13.77 -0.41
C ALA A 74 -3.95 -13.77 0.78
N GLN A 75 -3.45 -13.46 1.98
CA GLN A 75 -4.23 -13.38 3.21
C GLN A 75 -3.93 -12.06 3.93
N ILE A 76 -4.96 -11.24 4.19
CA ILE A 76 -4.80 -10.04 5.02
C ILE A 76 -4.43 -10.48 6.44
N VAL A 77 -3.33 -9.98 6.95
CA VAL A 77 -2.78 -10.32 8.28
C VAL A 77 -2.71 -9.12 9.22
N SER A 78 -2.80 -7.90 8.70
CA SER A 78 -2.86 -6.66 9.46
C SER A 78 -3.55 -5.58 8.62
N GLU A 79 -4.27 -4.65 9.27
CA GLU A 79 -4.91 -3.52 8.61
C GLU A 79 -5.04 -2.30 9.53
N SER A 80 -5.34 -1.14 8.97
CA SER A 80 -5.81 0.00 9.78
C SER A 80 -7.28 -0.20 10.16
N THR A 81 -7.55 -0.11 11.47
CA THR A 81 -8.89 -0.34 12.04
C THR A 81 -9.87 0.81 11.82
N ASP A 82 -9.37 1.96 11.39
CA ASP A 82 -10.19 3.18 11.25
C ASP A 82 -9.79 3.98 9.99
N LEU A 83 -9.00 5.03 10.15
CA LEU A 83 -8.60 5.91 9.06
C LEU A 83 -7.49 5.26 8.22
N LYS A 84 -7.61 5.32 6.90
CA LYS A 84 -6.57 4.82 6.01
C LYS A 84 -5.43 5.84 5.88
N ALA A 85 -4.21 5.35 5.59
CA ALA A 85 -3.00 6.19 5.55
C ALA A 85 -3.12 7.37 4.58
N GLY A 86 -3.60 7.13 3.36
CA GLY A 86 -3.82 8.21 2.39
C GLY A 86 -4.88 9.21 2.86
N GLN A 87 -5.94 8.75 3.54
CA GLN A 87 -6.93 9.66 4.13
C GLN A 87 -6.32 10.53 5.25
N ALA A 88 -5.44 9.98 6.09
CA ALA A 88 -4.75 10.75 7.12
C ALA A 88 -3.89 11.86 6.50
N ILE A 89 -3.20 11.56 5.41
CA ILE A 89 -2.42 12.50 4.61
C ILE A 89 -3.31 13.58 4.00
N ASP A 90 -4.37 13.18 3.28
CA ASP A 90 -5.26 14.10 2.58
C ASP A 90 -6.02 15.02 3.54
N ARG A 91 -6.55 14.47 4.65
CA ARG A 91 -7.23 15.29 5.68
C ARG A 91 -6.28 16.31 6.32
N THR A 92 -5.02 15.93 6.56
CA THR A 92 -4.01 16.88 7.05
C THR A 92 -3.77 17.98 6.04
N GLY A 93 -3.60 17.63 4.76
CA GLY A 93 -3.40 18.60 3.70
C GLY A 93 -4.57 19.58 3.56
N VAL A 94 -5.81 19.08 3.59
CA VAL A 94 -7.01 19.93 3.55
C VAL A 94 -7.08 20.88 4.76
N LEU A 95 -6.73 20.42 5.96
CA LEU A 95 -6.67 21.27 7.16
C LEU A 95 -5.60 22.37 7.04
N LEU A 96 -4.56 22.15 6.23
CA LEU A 96 -3.51 23.12 5.93
C LEU A 96 -3.83 23.97 4.69
N GLY A 97 -5.00 23.80 4.06
CA GLY A 97 -5.44 24.56 2.88
C GLY A 97 -4.81 24.09 1.56
N LEU A 98 -4.30 22.84 1.49
CA LEU A 98 -3.77 22.25 0.26
C LEU A 98 -4.88 21.63 -0.59
N ASP A 99 -4.70 21.64 -1.91
CA ASP A 99 -5.61 21.03 -2.86
C ASP A 99 -5.52 19.49 -2.83
N PHE A 100 -6.68 18.83 -2.95
CA PHE A 100 -6.76 17.38 -3.08
C PHE A 100 -6.36 16.92 -4.52
N PRO A 101 -5.60 15.80 -4.68
CA PRO A 101 -4.97 14.98 -3.65
C PRO A 101 -3.74 15.66 -3.01
N CYS A 102 -3.68 15.65 -1.68
CA CYS A 102 -2.73 16.49 -0.93
C CYS A 102 -1.32 15.87 -0.82
N GLY A 103 -1.15 14.57 -1.09
CA GLY A 103 0.08 13.81 -0.82
C GLY A 103 1.37 14.51 -1.29
N PRO A 104 1.53 14.83 -2.59
CA PRO A 104 2.74 15.46 -3.11
C PRO A 104 3.00 16.86 -2.53
N ALA A 105 1.93 17.66 -2.32
CA ALA A 105 2.04 19.00 -1.76
C ALA A 105 2.41 18.95 -0.27
N LEU A 106 1.83 18.00 0.48
CA LEU A 106 2.15 17.76 1.89
C LEU A 106 3.59 17.31 2.07
N GLU A 107 4.08 16.42 1.20
CA GLU A 107 5.47 15.97 1.20
C GLU A 107 6.44 17.12 0.97
N LYS A 108 6.19 17.94 -0.07
CA LYS A 108 7.00 19.14 -0.34
C LYS A 108 7.05 20.07 0.86
N LEU A 109 5.90 20.35 1.48
CA LEU A 109 5.81 21.18 2.67
C LEU A 109 6.57 20.59 3.86
N SER A 110 6.49 19.29 4.08
CA SER A 110 7.19 18.59 5.17
C SER A 110 8.71 18.69 5.08
N ASN A 111 9.26 18.79 3.87
CA ASN A 111 10.71 18.90 3.64
C ASN A 111 11.30 20.25 4.15
N GLU A 112 10.45 21.24 4.41
CA GLU A 112 10.86 22.54 4.97
C GLU A 112 11.02 22.50 6.50
N SER A 113 10.54 21.42 7.16
CA SER A 113 10.64 21.25 8.61
C SER A 113 11.95 20.58 9.01
N ASN A 114 12.61 21.13 10.02
CA ASN A 114 13.79 20.53 10.67
C ASN A 114 13.44 19.79 11.98
N GLU A 115 12.15 19.75 12.35
CA GLU A 115 11.71 19.08 13.58
C GLU A 115 11.88 17.55 13.50
N ASN A 116 12.20 16.95 14.64
CA ASN A 116 12.26 15.50 14.81
C ASN A 116 11.14 15.06 15.76
N PHE A 117 10.19 14.32 15.24
CA PHE A 117 9.06 13.82 16.00
C PHE A 117 9.32 12.39 16.52
N LYS A 118 9.20 12.22 17.83
CA LYS A 118 9.15 10.87 18.45
C LYS A 118 7.68 10.46 18.50
N ILE A 119 7.28 9.62 17.56
CA ILE A 119 5.91 9.17 17.43
C ILE A 119 5.78 7.76 17.98
N LYS A 120 4.79 7.56 18.86
CA LYS A 120 4.36 6.23 19.27
C LYS A 120 3.05 5.94 18.55
N PRO A 121 3.03 5.01 17.59
CA PRO A 121 1.82 4.64 16.88
C PRO A 121 0.83 3.94 17.82
N THR A 122 -0.46 4.04 17.51
CA THR A 122 -1.50 3.31 18.23
C THR A 122 -1.71 1.96 17.56
N MET A 123 -1.42 0.88 18.30
CA MET A 123 -1.58 -0.50 17.83
C MET A 123 -2.66 -1.23 18.60
N LEU A 124 -3.43 -2.08 17.89
CA LEU A 124 -4.45 -2.99 18.40
C LEU A 124 -4.09 -4.42 17.97
N GLY A 125 -3.21 -5.06 18.72
CA GLY A 125 -2.53 -6.27 18.27
C GLY A 125 -1.63 -5.97 17.08
N VAL A 126 -1.84 -6.65 15.96
CA VAL A 126 -1.10 -6.41 14.70
C VAL A 126 -1.63 -5.23 13.89
N ASN A 127 -2.83 -4.72 14.22
CA ASN A 127 -3.52 -3.66 13.47
C ASN A 127 -3.14 -2.29 14.00
N CYS A 128 -3.11 -1.28 13.14
CA CYS A 128 -2.89 0.11 13.56
C CYS A 128 -4.20 0.92 13.61
N SER A 129 -4.14 2.08 14.30
CA SER A 129 -5.16 3.11 14.29
C SER A 129 -4.53 4.45 13.92
N LEU A 130 -5.10 5.13 12.93
CA LEU A 130 -4.62 6.41 12.41
C LEU A 130 -5.55 7.59 12.72
N SER A 131 -6.75 7.36 13.27
CA SER A 131 -7.72 8.43 13.58
C SER A 131 -7.18 9.46 14.58
N GLY A 132 -6.29 9.05 15.47
CA GLY A 132 -5.61 9.95 16.42
C GLY A 132 -4.70 10.99 15.77
N VAL A 133 -4.23 10.75 14.54
CA VAL A 133 -3.36 11.68 13.79
C VAL A 133 -4.11 12.98 13.50
N GLU A 134 -5.35 12.90 12.99
CA GLU A 134 -6.16 14.08 12.67
C GLU A 134 -6.37 14.99 13.90
N ASN A 135 -6.65 14.41 15.06
CA ASN A 135 -6.84 15.18 16.29
C ASN A 135 -5.54 15.89 16.73
N LYS A 136 -4.39 15.21 16.64
CA LYS A 136 -3.10 15.82 16.95
C LYS A 136 -2.75 16.94 15.97
N VAL A 137 -3.02 16.75 14.68
CA VAL A 137 -2.87 17.78 13.65
C VAL A 137 -3.71 19.03 13.98
N LYS A 138 -4.99 18.85 14.33
CA LYS A 138 -5.87 19.96 14.75
C LYS A 138 -5.32 20.73 15.96
N ASN A 139 -4.81 20.00 16.96
CA ASN A 139 -4.18 20.62 18.13
C ASN A 139 -2.93 21.40 17.74
N MET A 140 -2.04 20.84 16.90
CA MET A 140 -0.84 21.52 16.43
C MET A 140 -1.16 22.83 15.69
N ILE A 141 -2.20 22.82 14.85
CA ILE A 141 -2.68 24.02 14.14
C ILE A 141 -3.20 25.05 15.16
N SER A 142 -3.98 24.63 16.16
CA SER A 142 -4.50 25.51 17.22
C SER A 142 -3.38 26.10 18.08
N ASP A 143 -2.29 25.36 18.26
CA ASP A 143 -1.08 25.80 18.98
C ASP A 143 -0.15 26.67 18.11
N ASN A 144 -0.59 27.08 16.92
CA ASN A 144 0.17 27.88 15.95
C ASN A 144 1.51 27.24 15.54
N ARG A 145 1.60 25.91 15.48
CA ARG A 145 2.76 25.23 14.90
C ARG A 145 2.85 25.55 13.40
N THR A 146 4.06 25.58 12.87
CA THR A 146 4.26 25.87 11.45
C THR A 146 3.61 24.81 10.55
N PRO A 147 3.07 25.20 9.40
CA PRO A 147 2.46 24.23 8.47
C PRO A 147 3.41 23.09 8.06
N CYS A 148 4.72 23.37 7.91
CA CYS A 148 5.71 22.36 7.57
C CYS A 148 5.92 21.34 8.70
N ASP A 149 5.89 21.77 9.98
CA ASP A 149 5.96 20.84 11.13
C ASP A 149 4.73 19.96 11.21
N VAL A 150 3.54 20.51 10.98
CA VAL A 150 2.28 19.75 10.95
C VAL A 150 2.31 18.72 9.82
N ALA A 151 2.76 19.10 8.63
CA ALA A 151 2.90 18.20 7.49
C ALA A 151 3.87 17.06 7.80
N LYS A 152 5.05 17.38 8.33
CA LYS A 152 6.05 16.38 8.71
C LYS A 152 5.56 15.45 9.80
N PHE A 153 4.90 15.98 10.84
CA PHE A 153 4.29 15.18 11.89
C PHE A 153 3.30 14.15 11.33
N ALA A 154 2.43 14.54 10.40
CA ALA A 154 1.45 13.63 9.81
C ALA A 154 2.11 12.50 9.01
N LEU A 155 3.08 12.82 8.15
CA LEU A 155 3.82 11.84 7.36
C LEU A 155 4.65 10.90 8.25
N CYS A 156 5.34 11.41 9.26
CA CYS A 156 6.03 10.59 10.26
C CYS A 156 5.06 9.67 11.02
N SER A 157 3.85 10.16 11.34
CA SER A 157 2.84 9.34 12.04
C SER A 157 2.38 8.18 11.19
N VAL A 158 2.18 8.38 9.90
CA VAL A 158 1.85 7.31 8.94
C VAL A 158 3.01 6.32 8.82
N ALA A 159 4.23 6.82 8.63
CA ALA A 159 5.41 5.97 8.49
C ALA A 159 5.66 5.10 9.74
N GLU A 160 5.55 5.66 10.94
CA GLU A 160 5.70 4.90 12.19
C GLU A 160 4.56 3.89 12.41
N ALA A 161 3.34 4.19 11.97
CA ALA A 161 2.24 3.23 12.03
C ALA A 161 2.48 2.04 11.08
N LEU A 162 2.95 2.28 9.86
CA LEU A 162 3.30 1.23 8.91
C LEU A 162 4.50 0.40 9.41
N SER A 163 5.49 1.06 10.02
CA SER A 163 6.64 0.40 10.65
C SER A 163 6.19 -0.53 11.77
N ALA A 164 5.31 -0.07 12.67
CA ALA A 164 4.80 -0.89 13.77
C ALA A 164 3.93 -2.06 13.28
N MET A 165 3.18 -1.89 12.19
CA MET A 165 2.49 -3.00 11.53
C MET A 165 3.48 -4.02 10.98
N ALA A 166 4.55 -3.58 10.31
CA ALA A 166 5.58 -4.45 9.79
C ALA A 166 6.27 -5.25 10.90
N GLU A 167 6.67 -4.59 11.99
CA GLU A 167 7.27 -5.24 13.17
C GLU A 167 6.34 -6.32 13.76
N ALA A 168 5.07 -5.99 13.98
CA ALA A 168 4.10 -6.92 14.54
C ALA A 168 3.81 -8.12 13.62
N VAL A 169 3.85 -7.91 12.30
CA VAL A 169 3.69 -9.00 11.32
C VAL A 169 4.94 -9.88 11.27
N ILE A 170 6.14 -9.28 11.26
CA ILE A 170 7.42 -10.02 11.31
C ILE A 170 7.50 -10.85 12.60
N GLU A 171 7.16 -10.27 13.74
CA GLU A 171 7.16 -10.98 15.04
C GLU A 171 6.24 -12.22 15.01
N LYS A 172 5.08 -12.09 14.34
CA LYS A 172 4.06 -13.15 14.32
C LYS A 172 4.30 -14.21 13.26
N TYR A 173 4.80 -13.82 12.07
CA TYR A 173 4.88 -14.72 10.90
C TYR A 173 6.31 -15.04 10.48
N GLY A 174 7.31 -14.43 11.09
CA GLY A 174 8.72 -14.57 10.76
C GLY A 174 9.23 -13.46 9.84
N ASP A 175 10.56 -13.34 9.77
CA ASP A 175 11.25 -12.39 8.90
C ASP A 175 11.14 -12.86 7.44
N MET A 176 10.67 -11.97 6.58
CA MET A 176 10.49 -12.23 5.15
C MET A 176 10.51 -10.93 4.35
N PRO A 177 10.73 -10.97 3.02
CA PRO A 177 10.71 -9.78 2.17
C PRO A 177 9.43 -8.98 2.31
N ILE A 178 9.55 -7.64 2.26
CA ILE A 178 8.41 -6.72 2.33
C ILE A 178 8.35 -5.90 1.05
N VAL A 179 7.17 -5.83 0.45
CA VAL A 179 6.89 -5.04 -0.76
C VAL A 179 5.75 -4.06 -0.49
N PHE A 180 5.96 -2.79 -0.78
CA PHE A 180 4.94 -1.73 -0.64
C PHE A 180 4.38 -1.33 -2.00
N ALA A 181 3.05 -1.19 -2.07
CA ALA A 181 2.29 -0.67 -3.20
C ALA A 181 1.21 0.31 -2.74
N GLY A 182 0.65 1.06 -3.67
CA GLY A 182 -0.38 2.08 -3.43
C GLY A 182 0.18 3.49 -3.40
N GLY A 183 -0.69 4.50 -3.54
CA GLY A 183 -0.28 5.89 -3.73
C GLY A 183 0.55 6.48 -2.59
N VAL A 184 0.38 5.98 -1.36
CA VAL A 184 1.17 6.43 -0.19
C VAL A 184 2.61 5.94 -0.25
N SER A 185 2.86 4.78 -0.86
CA SER A 185 4.20 4.23 -1.02
C SER A 185 5.10 5.04 -1.97
N GLY A 186 4.50 5.94 -2.77
CA GLY A 186 5.23 6.90 -3.59
C GLY A 186 5.80 8.09 -2.81
N ASN A 187 5.42 8.28 -1.53
CA ASN A 187 6.00 9.30 -0.67
C ASN A 187 7.43 8.93 -0.29
N LYS A 188 8.39 9.76 -0.69
CA LYS A 188 9.82 9.47 -0.55
C LYS A 188 10.25 9.34 0.92
N MET A 189 9.76 10.21 1.80
CA MET A 189 10.13 10.17 3.23
C MET A 189 9.65 8.87 3.89
N ILE A 190 8.44 8.41 3.57
CA ILE A 190 7.89 7.15 4.07
C ILE A 190 8.68 5.97 3.48
N ALA A 191 8.95 6.02 2.16
CA ALA A 191 9.68 4.95 1.47
C ALA A 191 11.12 4.82 1.98
N ASP A 192 11.85 5.92 2.13
CA ASP A 192 13.22 5.92 2.63
C ASP A 192 13.27 5.31 4.05
N MET A 193 12.38 5.74 4.95
CA MET A 193 12.34 5.22 6.33
C MET A 193 12.07 3.71 6.40
N LEU A 194 11.11 3.20 5.62
CA LEU A 194 10.75 1.79 5.62
C LEU A 194 11.80 0.94 4.89
N SER A 195 12.43 1.50 3.84
CA SER A 195 13.54 0.85 3.15
C SER A 195 14.76 0.71 4.05
N ASP A 196 15.12 1.77 4.79
CA ASP A 196 16.27 1.75 5.72
C ASP A 196 16.06 0.76 6.88
N ARG A 197 14.83 0.62 7.38
CA ARG A 197 14.52 -0.28 8.51
C ARG A 197 14.39 -1.75 8.13
N TYR A 198 13.80 -2.03 6.97
CA TYR A 198 13.37 -3.40 6.61
C TYR A 198 13.95 -3.90 5.28
N GLY A 199 14.74 -3.08 4.56
CA GLY A 199 15.13 -3.42 3.19
C GLY A 199 13.92 -3.56 2.26
N ALA A 200 12.82 -2.86 2.55
CA ALA A 200 11.56 -3.00 1.83
C ALA A 200 11.68 -2.54 0.37
N PHE A 201 10.94 -3.23 -0.52
CA PHE A 201 10.84 -2.90 -1.93
C PHE A 201 9.57 -2.07 -2.19
N PHE A 202 9.63 -1.19 -3.18
CA PHE A 202 8.52 -0.29 -3.50
C PHE A 202 8.11 -0.43 -4.96
N ALA A 203 6.79 -0.58 -5.19
CA ALA A 203 6.22 -0.51 -6.52
C ALA A 203 6.36 0.91 -7.08
N LYS A 204 6.62 1.01 -8.38
CA LYS A 204 6.66 2.31 -9.06
C LYS A 204 5.25 2.94 -9.07
N PRO A 205 5.16 4.29 -8.99
CA PRO A 205 3.87 4.99 -8.90
C PRO A 205 2.87 4.64 -10.00
N GLU A 206 3.31 4.42 -11.24
CA GLU A 206 2.46 4.05 -12.37
C GLU A 206 1.78 2.68 -12.22
N PHE A 207 2.28 1.81 -11.32
CA PHE A 207 1.70 0.50 -11.00
C PHE A 207 0.97 0.48 -9.64
N SER A 208 0.91 1.61 -8.96
CA SER A 208 0.29 1.72 -7.62
C SER A 208 -1.21 2.00 -7.67
N SER A 209 -1.78 2.30 -8.84
CA SER A 209 -3.22 2.43 -9.09
C SER A 209 -3.76 1.20 -9.81
N ASP A 210 -5.09 1.12 -9.98
CA ASP A 210 -5.73 0.08 -10.77
C ASP A 210 -5.12 0.01 -12.18
N ASN A 211 -4.63 -1.17 -12.54
CA ASN A 211 -4.04 -1.43 -13.85
C ASN A 211 -4.25 -2.90 -14.25
N ALA A 212 -4.10 -3.18 -15.55
CA ALA A 212 -4.25 -4.52 -16.09
C ALA A 212 -2.94 -5.36 -16.08
N ALA A 213 -1.80 -4.76 -15.71
CA ALA A 213 -0.49 -5.42 -15.81
C ALA A 213 -0.41 -6.68 -14.97
N GLY A 214 -0.85 -6.62 -13.70
CA GLY A 214 -0.82 -7.78 -12.80
C GLY A 214 -1.73 -8.92 -13.26
N ILE A 215 -2.88 -8.60 -13.85
CA ILE A 215 -3.80 -9.60 -14.42
C ILE A 215 -3.15 -10.27 -15.66
N ALA A 216 -2.48 -9.49 -16.51
CA ALA A 216 -1.75 -10.04 -17.66
C ALA A 216 -0.58 -10.94 -17.20
N ILE A 217 0.16 -10.54 -16.16
CA ILE A 217 1.23 -11.34 -15.55
C ILE A 217 0.64 -12.64 -14.99
N TYR A 218 -0.48 -12.58 -14.28
CA TYR A 218 -1.15 -13.77 -13.78
C TYR A 218 -1.52 -14.74 -14.89
N ALA A 219 -2.17 -14.24 -15.95
CA ALA A 219 -2.58 -15.06 -17.08
C ALA A 219 -1.37 -15.72 -17.76
N TYR A 220 -0.27 -14.97 -17.93
CA TYR A 220 0.98 -15.51 -18.47
C TYR A 220 1.55 -16.64 -17.59
N LEU A 221 1.67 -16.43 -16.28
CA LEU A 221 2.17 -17.42 -15.34
C LEU A 221 1.29 -18.68 -15.33
N LYS A 222 -0.04 -18.52 -15.34
CA LYS A 222 -0.98 -19.65 -15.41
C LYS A 222 -0.82 -20.45 -16.70
N SER A 223 -0.51 -19.81 -17.81
CA SER A 223 -0.29 -20.51 -19.10
C SER A 223 0.98 -21.36 -19.14
N LEU A 224 1.93 -21.13 -18.22
CA LEU A 224 3.17 -21.92 -18.11
C LEU A 224 3.02 -23.23 -17.30
N ILE A 225 1.97 -23.33 -16.48
CA ILE A 225 1.74 -24.49 -15.60
C ILE A 225 0.60 -25.42 -16.09
N GLN A 226 -0.03 -25.08 -17.21
CA GLN A 226 -0.98 -25.94 -17.94
C GLN A 226 -0.30 -26.68 -19.09
#